data_51a07b9d99feff313aeb167c8c0108f3
#
_entry.id   51a07b9d99feff313aeb167c8c0108f3
#
_cell.length_a   1.000
_cell.length_b   1.000
_cell.length_c   1.000
_cell.angle_alpha   90.00
_cell.angle_beta   90.00
_cell.angle_gamma   90.00
#
_symmetry.space_group_name_H-M   'P 1'
#
loop_
_entity.id
_entity.type
_entity.pdbx_description
1 polymer ?
#
loop_
_entity_poly.entity_id
_entity_poly.type
_entity_poly.pdbx_seq_one_letter_code
_entity_poly.pdbx_strand_id
1 'polypeptide(L)'
;MKYYLASSDLYIKIQTSVFNQIQLQAEGEYPNENGGMLAGRYSADRHTVYIEQVVVPVEKLTGRTTFKRNAKGLEKVWEQLAKDGLRYVGEWHSHPNGSTQYSSTDLATMIDIEKEVTIANPLLLIVGVRSDGISSHTFYCYKNNELLEYKKMVDLKELFHGLQEQMQTSLNVNRTFIAHPSSK
;
A
#
# COMPACT_ATOMS: atom_id res chain seq x y z
N MET A 1 -6.07 4.83 6.06
CA MET A 1 -4.66 5.02 6.48
C MET A 1 -4.12 6.30 5.85
N LYS A 2 -3.19 6.99 6.53
CA LYS A 2 -2.60 8.25 6.07
C LYS A 2 -1.07 8.17 6.14
N TYR A 3 -0.39 8.79 5.18
CA TYR A 3 1.07 8.84 5.10
C TYR A 3 1.49 10.26 4.75
N TYR A 4 2.72 10.62 5.12
CA TYR A 4 3.27 11.95 4.98
C TYR A 4 4.73 11.92 4.52
N LEU A 5 5.06 12.77 3.55
CA LEU A 5 6.41 13.00 3.06
C LEU A 5 6.82 14.45 3.42
N ALA A 6 7.53 14.60 4.54
CA ALA A 6 7.87 15.91 5.12
C ALA A 6 8.69 16.81 4.18
N SER A 7 9.64 16.21 3.43
CA SER A 7 10.53 16.97 2.52
C SER A 7 9.79 17.68 1.39
N SER A 8 8.54 17.33 1.12
CA SER A 8 7.78 17.84 -0.02
C SER A 8 6.35 18.26 0.34
N ASP A 9 5.96 18.19 1.62
CA ASP A 9 4.60 18.46 2.12
C ASP A 9 3.53 17.69 1.33
N LEU A 10 3.81 16.40 1.06
CA LEU A 10 2.92 15.53 0.31
C LEU A 10 2.27 14.49 1.22
N TYR A 11 1.03 14.16 0.93
CA TYR A 11 0.22 13.23 1.72
C TYR A 11 -0.38 12.14 0.85
N ILE A 12 -0.53 10.95 1.42
CA ILE A 12 -1.33 9.86 0.87
C ILE A 12 -2.48 9.56 1.82
N LYS A 13 -3.68 9.38 1.24
CA LYS A 13 -4.82 8.76 1.92
C LYS A 13 -5.27 7.55 1.13
N ILE A 14 -5.34 6.40 1.78
CA ILE A 14 -5.84 5.16 1.21
C ILE A 14 -6.90 4.57 2.13
N GLN A 15 -8.02 4.12 1.55
CA GLN A 15 -9.07 3.42 2.28
C GLN A 15 -8.57 2.03 2.70
N THR A 16 -8.97 1.58 3.88
CA THR A 16 -8.59 0.25 4.40
C THR A 16 -9.05 -0.87 3.46
N SER A 17 -10.24 -0.76 2.87
CA SER A 17 -10.76 -1.71 1.90
C SER A 17 -9.89 -1.85 0.65
N VAL A 18 -9.35 -0.73 0.13
CA VAL A 18 -8.44 -0.73 -1.02
C VAL A 18 -7.11 -1.37 -0.66
N PHE A 19 -6.58 -1.06 0.53
CA PHE A 19 -5.36 -1.69 1.00
C PHE A 19 -5.53 -3.20 1.22
N ASN A 20 -6.65 -3.64 1.78
CA ASN A 20 -6.97 -5.06 1.94
C ASN A 20 -7.03 -5.81 0.60
N GLN A 21 -7.51 -5.16 -0.49
CA GLN A 21 -7.47 -5.75 -1.83
C GLN A 21 -6.03 -5.98 -2.30
N ILE A 22 -5.14 -4.99 -2.08
CA ILE A 22 -3.70 -5.15 -2.38
C ILE A 22 -3.12 -6.33 -1.60
N GLN A 23 -3.45 -6.44 -0.31
CA GLN A 23 -2.99 -7.53 0.54
C GLN A 23 -3.40 -8.89 -0.01
N LEU A 24 -4.68 -9.08 -0.30
CA LEU A 24 -5.19 -10.34 -0.86
C LEU A 24 -4.51 -10.71 -2.18
N GLN A 25 -4.26 -9.72 -3.05
CA GLN A 25 -3.55 -9.94 -4.31
C GLN A 25 -2.08 -10.31 -4.09
N ALA A 26 -1.40 -9.68 -3.14
CA ALA A 26 -0.01 -9.94 -2.83
C ALA A 26 0.19 -11.32 -2.19
N GLU A 27 -0.66 -11.71 -1.26
CA GLU A 27 -0.63 -13.01 -0.58
C GLU A 27 -1.01 -14.15 -1.53
N GLY A 28 -1.98 -13.92 -2.41
CA GLY A 28 -2.48 -14.94 -3.35
C GLY A 28 -1.45 -15.42 -4.39
N GLU A 29 -0.42 -14.63 -4.67
CA GLU A 29 0.65 -14.98 -5.63
C GLU A 29 1.93 -15.50 -4.92
N TYR A 30 1.99 -15.45 -3.59
CA TYR A 30 3.16 -15.94 -2.87
C TYR A 30 3.49 -17.39 -3.28
N PRO A 31 4.73 -17.77 -3.54
CA PRO A 31 6.00 -17.04 -3.32
C PRO A 31 6.49 -16.22 -4.52
N ASN A 32 5.62 -15.81 -5.42
CA ASN A 32 5.97 -14.95 -6.54
C ASN A 32 5.60 -13.49 -6.24
N GLU A 33 6.25 -12.56 -6.93
CA GLU A 33 5.86 -11.16 -6.94
C GLU A 33 4.52 -10.99 -7.64
N ASN A 34 3.69 -10.10 -7.14
CA ASN A 34 2.49 -9.61 -7.79
C ASN A 34 2.48 -8.10 -7.79
N GLY A 35 1.68 -7.51 -8.64
CA GLY A 35 1.60 -6.06 -8.69
C GLY A 35 0.48 -5.55 -9.59
N GLY A 36 0.40 -4.24 -9.69
CA GLY A 36 -0.59 -3.55 -10.48
C GLY A 36 -0.48 -2.04 -10.36
N MET A 37 -1.52 -1.36 -10.78
CA MET A 37 -1.58 0.09 -10.80
C MET A 37 -2.51 0.61 -9.71
N LEU A 38 -2.21 1.81 -9.21
CA LEU A 38 -3.02 2.56 -8.29
C LEU A 38 -3.82 3.61 -9.04
N ALA A 39 -5.13 3.64 -8.80
CA ALA A 39 -6.02 4.67 -9.33
C ALA A 39 -6.57 5.53 -8.20
N GLY A 40 -6.69 6.83 -8.47
CA GLY A 40 -7.12 7.78 -7.46
C GLY A 40 -7.28 9.20 -7.99
N ARG A 41 -7.36 10.14 -7.07
CA ARG A 41 -7.48 11.58 -7.38
C ARG A 41 -6.57 12.41 -6.49
N TYR A 42 -6.26 13.60 -6.93
CA TYR A 42 -5.52 14.58 -6.15
C TYR A 42 -6.47 15.58 -5.50
N SER A 43 -6.08 16.13 -4.33
CA SER A 43 -6.69 17.34 -3.79
C SER A 43 -6.51 18.52 -4.75
N ALA A 44 -7.30 19.59 -4.56
CA ALA A 44 -7.24 20.78 -5.43
C ALA A 44 -5.86 21.44 -5.42
N ASP A 45 -5.17 21.46 -4.28
CA ASP A 45 -3.81 21.96 -4.10
C ASP A 45 -2.72 20.97 -4.54
N ARG A 46 -3.10 19.74 -4.94
CA ARG A 46 -2.22 18.63 -5.35
C ARG A 46 -1.25 18.14 -4.27
N HIS A 47 -1.44 18.50 -3.01
CA HIS A 47 -0.62 18.02 -1.91
C HIS A 47 -1.06 16.64 -1.40
N THR A 48 -2.32 16.27 -1.57
CA THR A 48 -2.83 14.97 -1.14
C THR A 48 -3.24 14.11 -2.33
N VAL A 49 -2.77 12.86 -2.36
CA VAL A 49 -3.28 11.83 -3.25
C VAL A 49 -4.22 10.91 -2.47
N TYR A 50 -5.40 10.68 -3.03
CA TYR A 50 -6.39 9.74 -2.51
C TYR A 50 -6.35 8.49 -3.39
N ILE A 51 -5.88 7.35 -2.86
CA ILE A 51 -5.87 6.07 -3.55
C ILE A 51 -7.22 5.40 -3.28
N GLU A 52 -8.00 5.19 -4.34
CA GLU A 52 -9.39 4.76 -4.25
C GLU A 52 -9.64 3.41 -4.91
N GLN A 53 -8.81 3.01 -5.88
CA GLN A 53 -8.94 1.71 -6.55
C GLN A 53 -7.58 1.12 -6.91
N VAL A 54 -7.58 -0.20 -7.10
CA VAL A 54 -6.45 -0.99 -7.59
C VAL A 54 -6.81 -1.59 -8.92
N VAL A 55 -5.92 -1.46 -9.90
CA VAL A 55 -6.06 -2.09 -11.21
C VAL A 55 -5.03 -3.20 -11.32
N VAL A 56 -5.49 -4.45 -11.35
CA VAL A 56 -4.62 -5.62 -11.50
C VAL A 56 -4.70 -6.11 -12.95
N PRO A 57 -3.60 -6.13 -13.71
CA PRO A 57 -3.60 -6.63 -15.07
C PRO A 57 -3.96 -8.12 -15.12
N VAL A 58 -4.77 -8.50 -16.09
CA VAL A 58 -5.10 -9.92 -16.33
C VAL A 58 -3.88 -10.66 -16.89
N GLU A 59 -3.18 -10.02 -17.83
CA GLU A 59 -1.94 -10.54 -18.40
C GLU A 59 -0.75 -9.96 -17.65
N LYS A 60 -0.02 -10.82 -16.94
CA LYS A 60 1.17 -10.47 -16.18
C LYS A 60 2.17 -11.62 -16.20
N LEU A 61 3.44 -11.31 -16.12
CA LEU A 61 4.51 -12.27 -15.87
C LEU A 61 4.94 -12.11 -14.42
N THR A 62 4.79 -13.15 -13.62
CA THR A 62 5.16 -13.18 -12.21
C THR A 62 6.29 -14.19 -11.98
N GLY A 63 7.18 -13.87 -11.04
CA GLY A 63 8.26 -14.73 -10.60
C GLY A 63 8.74 -14.30 -9.22
N ARG A 64 9.69 -15.01 -8.62
CA ARG A 64 10.17 -14.72 -7.26
C ARG A 64 10.84 -13.36 -7.11
N THR A 65 11.33 -12.78 -8.20
CA THR A 65 12.03 -11.48 -8.22
C THR A 65 11.66 -10.70 -9.48
N THR A 66 10.49 -10.98 -10.05
CA THR A 66 10.08 -10.36 -11.31
C THR A 66 8.57 -10.21 -11.34
N PHE A 67 8.14 -8.98 -11.52
CA PHE A 67 6.78 -8.64 -11.93
C PHE A 67 6.84 -7.79 -13.19
N LYS A 68 6.15 -8.23 -14.26
CA LYS A 68 5.94 -7.44 -15.47
C LYS A 68 4.47 -7.49 -15.84
N ARG A 69 3.86 -6.31 -15.96
CA ARG A 69 2.48 -6.15 -16.39
C ARG A 69 2.39 -5.95 -17.88
N ASN A 70 1.31 -6.45 -18.47
CA ASN A 70 0.88 -6.03 -19.80
C ASN A 70 -0.27 -5.01 -19.63
N ALA A 71 -0.07 -3.79 -20.10
CA ALA A 71 -1.09 -2.74 -20.06
C ALA A 71 -2.16 -2.92 -21.15
N LYS A 72 -1.95 -3.83 -22.11
CA LYS A 72 -2.89 -4.13 -23.19
C LYS A 72 -4.22 -4.66 -22.63
N GLY A 73 -5.31 -4.11 -23.13
CA GLY A 73 -6.65 -4.49 -22.68
C GLY A 73 -7.17 -3.73 -21.45
N LEU A 74 -6.37 -2.82 -20.89
CA LEU A 74 -6.80 -1.97 -19.78
C LEU A 74 -7.44 -0.65 -20.22
N GLU A 75 -7.50 -0.35 -21.52
CA GLU A 75 -8.03 0.90 -22.06
C GLU A 75 -9.46 1.16 -21.56
N LYS A 76 -10.34 0.14 -21.64
CA LYS A 76 -11.72 0.24 -21.18
C LYS A 76 -11.83 0.46 -19.67
N VAL A 77 -10.91 -0.14 -18.91
CA VAL A 77 -10.84 0.05 -17.44
C VAL A 77 -10.50 1.49 -17.13
N TRP A 78 -9.47 2.03 -17.80
CA TRP A 78 -9.06 3.42 -17.61
C TRP A 78 -10.09 4.43 -18.11
N GLU A 79 -10.79 4.14 -19.21
CA GLU A 79 -11.92 4.95 -19.66
C GLU A 79 -13.05 5.02 -18.62
N GLN A 80 -13.37 3.89 -17.98
CA GLN A 80 -14.38 3.88 -16.92
C GLN A 80 -13.90 4.65 -15.69
N LEU A 81 -12.68 4.41 -15.23
CA LEU A 81 -12.09 5.13 -14.10
C LEU A 81 -12.07 6.65 -14.34
N ALA A 82 -11.75 7.06 -15.58
CA ALA A 82 -11.75 8.48 -15.94
C ALA A 82 -13.14 9.11 -15.86
N LYS A 83 -14.22 8.39 -16.22
CA LYS A 83 -15.61 8.85 -16.03
C LYS A 83 -15.94 9.06 -14.55
N ASP A 84 -15.37 8.24 -13.66
CA ASP A 84 -15.53 8.36 -12.22
C ASP A 84 -14.57 9.41 -11.60
N GLY A 85 -13.82 10.16 -12.45
CA GLY A 85 -12.87 11.17 -12.03
C GLY A 85 -11.57 10.61 -11.44
N LEU A 86 -11.32 9.31 -11.62
CA LEU A 86 -10.10 8.65 -11.18
C LEU A 86 -9.07 8.65 -12.31
N ARG A 87 -7.81 8.66 -11.92
CA ARG A 87 -6.67 8.60 -12.83
C ARG A 87 -5.58 7.71 -12.25
N TYR A 88 -4.65 7.33 -13.07
CA TYR A 88 -3.42 6.67 -12.64
C TYR A 88 -2.66 7.58 -11.66
N VAL A 89 -2.20 7.01 -10.53
CA VAL A 89 -1.42 7.73 -9.52
C VAL A 89 -0.14 7.02 -9.12
N GLY A 90 0.09 5.79 -9.60
CA GLY A 90 1.31 5.04 -9.33
C GLY A 90 1.15 3.53 -9.50
N GLU A 91 2.16 2.81 -9.05
CA GLU A 91 2.26 1.35 -9.11
C GLU A 91 2.32 0.75 -7.71
N TRP A 92 2.03 -0.55 -7.63
CA TRP A 92 2.33 -1.36 -6.46
C TRP A 92 2.88 -2.72 -6.89
N HIS A 93 3.75 -3.32 -6.06
CA HIS A 93 4.12 -4.72 -6.19
C HIS A 93 4.50 -5.32 -4.84
N SER A 94 4.55 -6.65 -4.79
CA SER A 94 4.94 -7.40 -3.60
C SER A 94 6.35 -7.96 -3.72
N HIS A 95 7.06 -8.02 -2.59
CA HIS A 95 8.33 -8.73 -2.45
C HIS A 95 8.15 -9.96 -1.54
N PRO A 96 8.33 -11.19 -2.07
CA PRO A 96 8.10 -12.41 -1.30
C PRO A 96 9.21 -12.75 -0.28
N ASN A 97 10.20 -11.88 -0.15
CA ASN A 97 11.22 -11.95 0.90
C ASN A 97 10.91 -11.11 2.14
N GLY A 98 9.74 -10.45 2.17
CA GLY A 98 9.29 -9.57 3.24
C GLY A 98 9.93 -8.18 3.26
N SER A 99 10.86 -7.87 2.34
CA SER A 99 11.46 -6.53 2.25
C SER A 99 10.48 -5.54 1.63
N THR A 100 10.55 -4.29 2.08
CA THR A 100 9.85 -3.17 1.42
C THR A 100 10.81 -2.15 0.81
N GLN A 101 12.11 -2.46 0.79
CA GLN A 101 13.10 -1.62 0.12
C GLN A 101 12.99 -1.79 -1.38
N TYR A 102 13.03 -0.68 -2.11
CA TYR A 102 13.04 -0.72 -3.56
C TYR A 102 14.40 -1.17 -4.11
N SER A 103 14.36 -1.81 -5.27
CA SER A 103 15.54 -2.23 -6.03
C SER A 103 15.93 -1.19 -7.08
N SER A 104 17.09 -1.38 -7.71
CA SER A 104 17.49 -0.57 -8.88
C SER A 104 16.54 -0.75 -10.07
N THR A 105 15.91 -1.92 -10.19
CA THR A 105 14.88 -2.19 -11.21
C THR A 105 13.62 -1.37 -10.95
N ASP A 106 13.19 -1.27 -9.68
CA ASP A 106 12.03 -0.46 -9.30
C ASP A 106 12.27 1.01 -9.62
N LEU A 107 13.45 1.52 -9.28
CA LEU A 107 13.83 2.90 -9.60
C LEU A 107 13.82 3.14 -11.11
N ALA A 108 14.43 2.24 -11.90
CA ALA A 108 14.45 2.35 -13.36
C ALA A 108 13.04 2.35 -13.95
N THR A 109 12.15 1.49 -13.44
CA THR A 109 10.73 1.44 -13.84
C THR A 109 10.04 2.77 -13.55
N MET A 110 10.25 3.36 -12.38
CA MET A 110 9.62 4.65 -12.02
C MET A 110 10.15 5.82 -12.87
N ILE A 111 11.42 5.78 -13.28
CA ILE A 111 12.00 6.71 -14.24
C ILE A 111 11.29 6.62 -15.60
N ASP A 112 11.03 5.43 -16.09
CA ASP A 112 10.34 5.22 -17.36
C ASP A 112 8.87 5.63 -17.28
N ILE A 113 8.20 5.33 -16.18
CA ILE A 113 6.83 5.77 -15.91
C ILE A 113 6.73 7.30 -15.93
N GLU A 114 7.65 8.03 -15.30
CA GLU A 114 7.63 9.49 -15.32
C GLU A 114 7.74 10.07 -16.73
N LYS A 115 8.52 9.43 -17.62
CA LYS A 115 8.64 9.85 -19.02
C LYS A 115 7.37 9.61 -19.83
N GLU A 116 6.64 8.52 -19.53
CA GLU A 116 5.46 8.10 -20.28
C GLU A 116 4.17 8.76 -19.79
N VAL A 117 4.08 9.04 -18.50
CA VAL A 117 2.85 9.56 -17.85
C VAL A 117 3.08 10.97 -17.35
N THR A 118 2.28 11.91 -17.82
CA THR A 118 2.30 13.31 -17.37
C THR A 118 1.70 13.48 -15.97
N ILE A 119 2.15 12.70 -14.99
CA ILE A 119 1.77 12.87 -13.59
C ILE A 119 2.98 13.31 -12.77
N ALA A 120 2.78 14.31 -11.94
CA ALA A 120 3.81 14.72 -11.00
C ALA A 120 3.89 13.72 -9.84
N ASN A 121 5.12 13.30 -9.52
CA ASN A 121 5.42 12.49 -8.34
C ASN A 121 4.65 11.15 -8.29
N PRO A 122 4.83 10.24 -9.28
CA PRO A 122 4.16 8.95 -9.26
C PRO A 122 4.53 8.15 -8.02
N LEU A 123 3.53 7.43 -7.46
CA LEU A 123 3.70 6.63 -6.27
C LEU A 123 4.21 5.23 -6.61
N LEU A 124 5.00 4.67 -5.71
CA LEU A 124 5.34 3.26 -5.67
C LEU A 124 4.99 2.72 -4.28
N LEU A 125 4.16 1.68 -4.23
CA LEU A 125 3.88 0.92 -3.01
C LEU A 125 4.57 -0.44 -3.10
N ILE A 126 5.43 -0.75 -2.15
CA ILE A 126 6.04 -2.08 -2.00
C ILE A 126 5.44 -2.76 -0.78
N VAL A 127 4.97 -3.99 -0.98
CA VAL A 127 4.36 -4.84 0.06
C VAL A 127 5.27 -6.03 0.32
N GLY A 128 5.83 -6.11 1.51
CA GLY A 128 6.65 -7.25 1.93
C GLY A 128 5.75 -8.42 2.36
N VAL A 129 5.86 -9.57 1.68
CA VAL A 129 5.08 -10.77 1.97
C VAL A 129 6.01 -11.88 2.44
N ARG A 130 5.58 -12.66 3.43
CA ARG A 130 6.24 -13.88 3.92
C ARG A 130 5.26 -15.04 3.92
N SER A 131 5.75 -16.22 4.24
CA SER A 131 4.94 -17.44 4.32
C SER A 131 3.82 -17.37 5.37
N ASP A 132 3.95 -16.48 6.35
CA ASP A 132 2.98 -16.23 7.43
C ASP A 132 2.09 -15.00 7.18
N GLY A 133 2.19 -14.39 5.99
CA GLY A 133 1.40 -13.25 5.55
C GLY A 133 2.21 -11.99 5.32
N ILE A 134 1.52 -10.83 5.25
CA ILE A 134 2.17 -9.54 5.04
C ILE A 134 2.93 -9.09 6.27
N SER A 135 4.23 -8.86 6.09
CA SER A 135 5.11 -8.37 7.16
C SER A 135 5.13 -6.85 7.28
N SER A 136 5.05 -6.14 6.15
CA SER A 136 5.20 -4.68 6.12
C SER A 136 4.81 -4.11 4.75
N HIS A 137 4.74 -2.78 4.67
CA HIS A 137 4.58 -2.06 3.41
C HIS A 137 5.20 -0.68 3.50
N THR A 138 5.64 -0.15 2.37
CA THR A 138 6.22 1.19 2.27
C THR A 138 5.74 1.88 1.01
N PHE A 139 5.28 3.12 1.16
CA PHE A 139 5.01 4.02 0.05
C PHE A 139 6.23 4.88 -0.25
N TYR A 140 6.52 5.02 -1.53
CA TYR A 140 7.53 5.91 -2.08
C TYR A 140 6.90 6.91 -3.03
N CYS A 141 7.53 8.07 -3.14
CA CYS A 141 7.26 9.10 -4.14
C CYS A 141 8.48 9.20 -5.05
N TYR A 142 8.31 8.99 -6.34
CA TYR A 142 9.37 9.28 -7.28
C TYR A 142 9.43 10.78 -7.55
N LYS A 143 10.56 11.39 -7.25
CA LYS A 143 10.80 12.83 -7.41
C LYS A 143 12.30 13.11 -7.57
N ASN A 144 12.68 13.93 -8.57
CA ASN A 144 14.06 14.33 -8.80
C ASN A 144 15.06 13.17 -8.92
N ASN A 145 14.69 12.10 -9.63
CA ASN A 145 15.46 10.87 -9.81
C ASN A 145 15.67 10.03 -8.52
N GLU A 146 14.86 10.24 -7.51
CA GLU A 146 14.94 9.52 -6.24
C GLU A 146 13.56 8.96 -5.84
N LEU A 147 13.57 7.88 -5.08
CA LEU A 147 12.39 7.33 -4.41
C LEU A 147 12.42 7.76 -2.95
N LEU A 148 11.59 8.74 -2.60
CA LEU A 148 11.47 9.30 -1.26
C LEU A 148 10.39 8.57 -0.46
N GLU A 149 10.73 8.10 0.72
CA GLU A 149 9.85 7.29 1.55
C GLU A 149 8.83 8.13 2.33
N TYR A 150 7.55 7.77 2.20
CA TYR A 150 6.48 8.29 3.06
C TYR A 150 6.50 7.61 4.43
N LYS A 151 6.21 8.37 5.47
CA LYS A 151 6.02 7.85 6.84
C LYS A 151 4.53 7.72 7.16
N LYS A 152 4.15 6.60 7.78
CA LYS A 152 2.78 6.40 8.24
C LYS A 152 2.46 7.42 9.34
N MET A 153 1.33 8.11 9.19
CA MET A 153 0.83 8.99 10.25
C MET A 153 0.09 8.14 11.28
N VAL A 154 0.44 8.33 12.54
CA VAL A 154 -0.28 7.71 13.66
C VAL A 154 -1.51 8.56 13.94
N ASP A 155 -2.69 7.97 13.85
CA ASP A 155 -3.91 8.62 14.33
C ASP A 155 -3.97 8.44 15.86
N LEU A 156 -3.84 9.54 16.59
CA LEU A 156 -3.88 9.51 18.05
C LEU A 156 -5.20 8.89 18.57
N LYS A 157 -6.30 9.03 17.84
CA LYS A 157 -7.59 8.42 18.23
C LYS A 157 -7.53 6.90 18.10
N GLU A 158 -6.96 6.37 17.02
CA GLU A 158 -6.74 4.92 16.85
C GLU A 158 -5.79 4.39 17.92
N LEU A 159 -4.73 5.14 18.25
CA LEU A 159 -3.79 4.77 19.31
C LEU A 159 -4.47 4.71 20.68
N PHE A 160 -5.26 5.72 21.05
CA PHE A 160 -5.99 5.74 22.32
C PHE A 160 -7.03 4.62 22.40
N HIS A 161 -7.74 4.33 21.30
CA HIS A 161 -8.72 3.24 21.25
C HIS A 161 -8.04 1.87 21.45
N GLY A 162 -6.95 1.63 20.74
CA GLY A 162 -6.15 0.40 20.92
C GLY A 162 -5.59 0.21 22.32
N LEU A 163 -5.13 1.30 22.96
CA LEU A 163 -4.70 1.26 24.37
C LEU A 163 -5.84 0.95 25.33
N GLN A 164 -7.04 1.49 25.11
CA GLN A 164 -8.21 1.18 25.91
C GLN A 164 -8.63 -0.28 25.78
N GLU A 165 -8.63 -0.84 24.58
CA GLU A 165 -8.92 -2.25 24.35
C GLU A 165 -7.91 -3.18 25.03
N GLN A 166 -6.62 -2.86 24.96
CA GLN A 166 -5.57 -3.63 25.63
C GLN A 166 -5.72 -3.57 27.16
N MET A 167 -6.03 -2.41 27.73
CA MET A 167 -6.29 -2.26 29.15
C MET A 167 -7.51 -3.05 29.60
N GLN A 168 -8.59 -3.04 28.81
CA GLN A 168 -9.82 -3.79 29.11
C GLN A 168 -9.57 -5.29 29.08
N THR A 169 -8.81 -5.78 28.10
CA THR A 169 -8.42 -7.19 27.98
C THR A 169 -7.57 -7.62 29.18
N SER A 170 -6.60 -6.83 29.59
CA SER A 170 -5.75 -7.09 30.75
C SER A 170 -6.53 -7.14 32.06
N LEU A 171 -7.51 -6.25 32.23
CA LEU A 171 -8.40 -6.23 33.39
C LEU A 171 -9.30 -7.48 33.44
N ASN A 172 -9.79 -7.94 32.30
CA ASN A 172 -10.63 -9.14 32.20
C ASN A 172 -9.84 -10.42 32.51
N VAL A 173 -8.59 -10.52 32.02
CA VAL A 173 -7.69 -11.65 32.34
C VAL A 173 -7.43 -11.71 33.83
N ASN A 174 -7.13 -10.59 34.50
CA ASN A 174 -6.90 -10.56 35.94
C ASN A 174 -8.16 -10.94 36.79
N ARG A 175 -9.37 -10.58 36.29
CA ARG A 175 -10.63 -11.00 36.95
C ARG A 175 -10.86 -12.51 36.87
N THR A 176 -10.47 -13.16 35.79
CA THR A 176 -10.64 -14.60 35.61
C THR A 176 -9.70 -15.38 36.52
N PHE A 177 -8.51 -14.89 36.83
CA PHE A 177 -7.56 -15.52 37.77
C PHE A 177 -7.96 -15.38 39.23
N ILE A 178 -8.77 -14.38 39.61
CA ILE A 178 -9.21 -14.16 40.99
C ILE A 178 -10.47 -14.97 41.31
N ALA A 179 -11.17 -15.50 40.32
CA ALA A 179 -12.47 -16.17 40.49
C ALA A 179 -12.39 -17.69 40.74
N HIS A 180 -11.21 -18.29 40.89
CA HIS A 180 -11.05 -19.69 41.34
C HIS A 180 -10.45 -19.76 42.74
N PRO A 181 -11.26 -19.77 43.81
CA PRO A 181 -10.78 -20.21 45.10
C PRO A 181 -10.63 -21.72 45.04
N SER A 182 -9.41 -22.21 45.31
CA SER A 182 -9.11 -23.61 45.53
C SER A 182 -10.03 -24.16 46.64
N SER A 183 -11.01 -24.96 46.24
CA SER A 183 -11.74 -25.83 47.19
C SER A 183 -10.82 -26.97 47.60
N LYS A 184 -10.52 -26.99 48.87
CA LYS A 184 -9.92 -28.14 49.55
C LYS A 184 -10.91 -29.32 49.59
#